data_0a20f337cabe42535af9053008c8982a
#
_entry.id   0a20f337cabe42535af9053008c8982a
#
_cell.length_a   1.000
_cell.length_b   1.000
_cell.length_c   1.000
_cell.angle_alpha   90.00
_cell.angle_beta   90.00
_cell.angle_gamma   90.00
#
_symmetry.space_group_name_H-M   'P 1'
#
loop_
_entity.id
_entity.type
_entity.pdbx_description
1 polymer ?
#
loop_
_entity_poly.entity_id
_entity_poly.type
_entity_poly.pdbx_seq_one_letter_code
_entity_poly.pdbx_strand_id
1 'polypeptide(L)'
;MPRFAANLHYLFTEAPFLERFAAAAEAGFKGVEFQVPYDHPEAELRARLSANALTMVLFDAPMGDWNAGDRGLAAVPGREAEFRATLPHVAEYAQALDCDLVHVMAGVVAPGVDCAQAERVYVDNLRHAARFLKAYGVRVVIEPINRRLGIVQGGSSYTTEGMHGYFLNHSEHARRIIERVASDNLFLHLDVYHMQMLEGHLAETLRANIDLLRHVQIAGVPGRHEPGVGEIHYPYLFNLLDELGYDGWVGCEYRPLGKTLDGLGWAQHYGIGGTSLASPS
;
A
#
# COMPACT_ATOMS: atom_id res chain seq x y z
N MET A 1 8.98 -4.19 17.71
CA MET A 1 9.62 -3.36 16.67
C MET A 1 8.88 -3.55 15.35
N PRO A 2 8.60 -2.49 14.60
CA PRO A 2 7.90 -2.60 13.33
C PRO A 2 8.62 -3.53 12.34
N ARG A 3 7.84 -4.26 11.54
CA ARG A 3 8.35 -5.09 10.44
C ARG A 3 8.23 -4.31 9.15
N PHE A 4 9.33 -4.08 8.45
CA PHE A 4 9.32 -3.28 7.23
C PHE A 4 9.29 -4.14 5.97
N ALA A 5 8.50 -3.69 4.98
CA ALA A 5 8.45 -4.26 3.64
C ALA A 5 8.95 -3.24 2.61
N ALA A 6 9.72 -3.69 1.62
CA ALA A 6 10.15 -2.83 0.53
C ALA A 6 9.03 -2.73 -0.52
N ASN A 7 8.60 -1.51 -0.87
CA ASN A 7 7.73 -1.33 -2.03
C ASN A 7 8.57 -1.33 -3.31
N LEU A 8 8.44 -2.41 -4.11
CA LEU A 8 9.30 -2.60 -5.27
C LEU A 8 8.97 -1.71 -6.47
N HIS A 9 7.86 -0.98 -6.47
CA HIS A 9 7.61 0.06 -7.46
C HIS A 9 8.34 1.38 -7.13
N TYR A 10 8.73 1.57 -5.87
CA TYR A 10 9.41 2.77 -5.40
C TYR A 10 10.89 2.56 -5.08
N LEU A 11 11.24 1.42 -4.48
CA LEU A 11 12.60 1.10 -4.07
C LEU A 11 13.30 0.20 -5.10
N PHE A 12 14.63 0.30 -5.13
CA PHE A 12 15.50 -0.48 -6.03
C PHE A 12 15.18 -0.28 -7.51
N THR A 13 14.61 0.89 -7.86
CA THR A 13 14.25 1.22 -9.25
C THR A 13 15.45 1.38 -10.17
N GLU A 14 16.67 1.35 -9.63
CA GLU A 14 17.94 1.27 -10.35
C GLU A 14 18.11 -0.06 -11.11
N ALA A 15 17.39 -1.10 -10.67
CA ALA A 15 17.38 -2.43 -11.28
C ALA A 15 16.06 -2.73 -12.01
N PRO A 16 16.08 -3.65 -13.01
CA PRO A 16 14.86 -4.22 -13.57
C PRO A 16 13.96 -4.83 -12.49
N PHE A 17 12.62 -4.78 -12.69
CA PHE A 17 11.66 -5.12 -11.63
C PHE A 17 11.92 -6.48 -10.97
N LEU A 18 12.15 -7.53 -11.77
CA LEU A 18 12.35 -8.89 -11.24
C LEU A 18 13.70 -9.08 -10.49
N GLU A 19 14.64 -8.16 -10.63
CA GLU A 19 15.91 -8.17 -9.90
C GLU A 19 15.79 -7.45 -8.55
N ARG A 20 14.76 -6.62 -8.36
CA ARG A 20 14.53 -5.86 -7.13
C ARG A 20 14.23 -6.75 -5.93
N PHE A 21 13.72 -7.97 -6.15
CA PHE A 21 13.50 -8.96 -5.09
C PHE A 21 14.83 -9.35 -4.41
N ALA A 22 15.85 -9.67 -5.20
CA ALA A 22 17.17 -9.98 -4.67
C ALA A 22 17.78 -8.76 -3.97
N ALA A 23 17.71 -7.59 -4.58
CA ALA A 23 18.23 -6.34 -4.00
C ALA A 23 17.55 -6.01 -2.65
N ALA A 24 16.24 -6.20 -2.52
CA ALA A 24 15.53 -6.00 -1.26
C ALA A 24 15.96 -7.00 -0.18
N ALA A 25 16.12 -8.28 -0.53
CA ALA A 25 16.57 -9.30 0.41
C ALA A 25 18.02 -9.06 0.87
N GLU A 26 18.92 -8.69 -0.06
CA GLU A 26 20.32 -8.32 0.24
C GLU A 26 20.41 -7.08 1.15
N ALA A 27 19.49 -6.13 0.97
CA ALA A 27 19.36 -4.97 1.87
C ALA A 27 18.80 -5.32 3.26
N GLY A 28 18.34 -6.56 3.49
CA GLY A 28 17.85 -7.04 4.78
C GLY A 28 16.32 -7.07 4.94
N PHE A 29 15.55 -6.65 3.94
CA PHE A 29 14.10 -6.77 3.98
C PHE A 29 13.66 -8.23 4.03
N LYS A 30 12.52 -8.47 4.72
CA LYS A 30 11.87 -9.80 4.80
C LYS A 30 10.50 -9.81 4.15
N GLY A 31 9.94 -8.64 3.88
CA GLY A 31 8.70 -8.43 3.17
C GLY A 31 8.88 -7.50 1.98
N VAL A 32 8.05 -7.71 0.97
CA VAL A 32 7.93 -6.83 -0.19
C VAL A 32 6.46 -6.58 -0.50
N GLU A 33 6.20 -5.44 -1.10
CA GLU A 33 4.90 -5.08 -1.66
C GLU A 33 5.08 -4.40 -3.01
N PHE A 34 4.08 -4.43 -3.83
CA PHE A 34 4.03 -3.67 -5.09
C PHE A 34 2.60 -3.65 -5.63
N GLN A 35 2.23 -2.56 -6.28
CA GLN A 35 0.84 -2.29 -6.64
C GLN A 35 0.27 -3.29 -7.65
N VAL A 36 1.00 -3.56 -8.73
CA VAL A 36 0.48 -4.31 -9.87
C VAL A 36 1.30 -5.58 -10.11
N PRO A 37 0.84 -6.76 -9.64
CA PRO A 37 1.50 -8.03 -9.93
C PRO A 37 1.20 -8.55 -11.35
N TYR A 38 0.13 -8.10 -11.97
CA TYR A 38 -0.49 -8.69 -13.17
C TYR A 38 0.34 -8.52 -14.45
N ASP A 39 1.40 -7.69 -14.42
CA ASP A 39 2.34 -7.51 -15.52
C ASP A 39 3.33 -8.69 -15.66
N HIS A 40 3.32 -9.62 -14.68
CA HIS A 40 4.21 -10.78 -14.64
C HIS A 40 3.41 -12.06 -14.30
N PRO A 41 3.77 -13.22 -14.87
CA PRO A 41 3.17 -14.49 -14.46
C PRO A 41 3.36 -14.74 -12.96
N GLU A 42 2.30 -15.20 -12.28
CA GLU A 42 2.33 -15.47 -10.82
C GLU A 42 3.42 -16.48 -10.45
N ALA A 43 3.68 -17.48 -11.30
CA ALA A 43 4.73 -18.48 -11.08
C ALA A 43 6.14 -17.84 -11.06
N GLU A 44 6.40 -16.83 -11.89
CA GLU A 44 7.67 -16.10 -11.90
C GLU A 44 7.84 -15.27 -10.63
N LEU A 45 6.80 -14.52 -10.23
CA LEU A 45 6.81 -13.73 -8.99
C LEU A 45 7.03 -14.64 -7.77
N ARG A 46 6.32 -15.77 -7.70
CA ARG A 46 6.49 -16.78 -6.65
C ARG A 46 7.92 -17.32 -6.59
N ALA A 47 8.51 -17.61 -7.76
CA ALA A 47 9.90 -18.06 -7.83
C ALA A 47 10.87 -17.00 -7.26
N ARG A 48 10.66 -15.71 -7.56
CA ARG A 48 11.47 -14.62 -7.02
C ARG A 48 11.32 -14.46 -5.49
N LEU A 49 10.10 -14.54 -4.99
CA LEU A 49 9.82 -14.50 -3.54
C LEU A 49 10.53 -15.66 -2.82
N SER A 50 10.35 -16.89 -3.33
CA SER A 50 10.92 -18.09 -2.71
C SER A 50 12.44 -18.10 -2.75
N ALA A 51 13.05 -17.72 -3.90
CA ALA A 51 14.51 -17.70 -4.06
C ALA A 51 15.20 -16.71 -3.08
N ASN A 52 14.48 -15.68 -2.65
CA ASN A 52 15.00 -14.62 -1.79
C ASN A 52 14.45 -14.67 -0.36
N ALA A 53 13.67 -15.71 -0.01
CA ALA A 53 13.02 -15.85 1.30
C ALA A 53 12.21 -14.59 1.71
N LEU A 54 11.47 -14.01 0.75
CA LEU A 54 10.64 -12.83 0.94
C LEU A 54 9.17 -13.21 1.06
N THR A 55 8.45 -12.48 1.92
CA THR A 55 6.98 -12.53 2.02
C THR A 55 6.36 -11.43 1.17
N MET A 56 5.38 -11.79 0.34
CA MET A 56 4.49 -10.80 -0.30
C MET A 56 3.50 -10.29 0.73
N VAL A 57 3.46 -8.98 1.00
CA VAL A 57 2.67 -8.45 2.11
C VAL A 57 1.43 -7.68 1.69
N LEU A 58 1.45 -7.11 0.49
CA LEU A 58 0.33 -6.36 -0.07
C LEU A 58 0.48 -6.22 -1.58
N PHE A 59 -0.64 -6.25 -2.30
CA PHE A 59 -0.76 -5.76 -3.68
C PHE A 59 -2.16 -5.18 -3.92
N ASP A 60 -2.32 -4.45 -5.03
CA ASP A 60 -3.60 -3.83 -5.38
C ASP A 60 -4.45 -4.73 -6.26
N ALA A 61 -5.76 -4.74 -6.04
CA ALA A 61 -6.70 -5.25 -7.02
C ALA A 61 -6.60 -4.44 -8.32
N PRO A 62 -6.94 -5.01 -9.50
CA PRO A 62 -6.87 -4.29 -10.76
C PRO A 62 -7.57 -2.91 -10.70
N MET A 63 -6.81 -1.88 -11.07
CA MET A 63 -7.19 -0.47 -10.89
C MET A 63 -7.98 0.10 -12.07
N GLY A 64 -8.26 -0.69 -13.11
CA GLY A 64 -8.80 -0.25 -14.38
C GLY A 64 -7.70 0.18 -15.35
N ASP A 65 -8.05 0.98 -16.35
CA ASP A 65 -7.08 1.53 -17.30
C ASP A 65 -6.37 2.75 -16.71
N TRP A 66 -5.18 2.51 -16.16
CA TRP A 66 -4.35 3.57 -15.56
C TRP A 66 -4.02 4.69 -16.53
N ASN A 67 -3.79 4.36 -17.81
CA ASN A 67 -3.43 5.34 -18.85
C ASN A 67 -4.64 6.20 -19.25
N ALA A 68 -5.86 5.65 -19.17
CA ALA A 68 -7.09 6.40 -19.35
C ALA A 68 -7.49 7.25 -18.12
N GLY A 69 -6.74 7.13 -17.02
CA GLY A 69 -6.97 7.92 -15.81
C GLY A 69 -7.69 7.15 -14.69
N ASP A 70 -7.95 5.87 -14.84
CA ASP A 70 -8.49 5.06 -13.75
C ASP A 70 -7.51 5.00 -12.56
N ARG A 71 -8.05 4.99 -11.36
CA ARG A 71 -7.32 4.87 -10.09
C ARG A 71 -8.10 3.98 -9.12
N GLY A 72 -8.60 2.85 -9.63
CA GLY A 72 -9.55 1.98 -8.95
C GLY A 72 -10.96 2.10 -9.51
N LEU A 73 -11.78 1.09 -9.27
CA LEU A 73 -13.11 0.94 -9.85
C LEU A 73 -14.22 0.87 -8.80
N ALA A 74 -13.83 0.66 -7.53
CA ALA A 74 -14.77 0.19 -6.51
C ALA A 74 -15.86 1.22 -6.15
N ALA A 75 -15.58 2.53 -6.27
CA ALA A 75 -16.54 3.60 -5.99
C ALA A 75 -17.10 4.26 -7.26
N VAL A 76 -16.83 3.71 -8.46
CA VAL A 76 -17.21 4.33 -9.73
C VAL A 76 -18.56 3.79 -10.20
N PRO A 77 -19.65 4.60 -10.17
CA PRO A 77 -20.97 4.16 -10.61
C PRO A 77 -20.98 3.73 -12.08
N GLY A 78 -21.64 2.60 -12.36
CA GLY A 78 -21.74 2.00 -13.70
C GLY A 78 -20.62 1.04 -14.04
N ARG A 79 -19.58 0.90 -13.18
CA ARG A 79 -18.47 -0.03 -13.39
C ARG A 79 -18.46 -1.20 -12.37
N GLU A 80 -19.58 -1.43 -11.70
CA GLU A 80 -19.69 -2.46 -10.64
C GLU A 80 -19.43 -3.87 -11.17
N ALA A 81 -19.93 -4.19 -12.36
CA ALA A 81 -19.74 -5.49 -12.99
C ALA A 81 -18.27 -5.70 -13.38
N GLU A 82 -17.62 -4.68 -13.91
CA GLU A 82 -16.20 -4.68 -14.26
C GLU A 82 -15.32 -4.92 -13.02
N PHE A 83 -15.57 -4.14 -11.95
CA PHE A 83 -14.88 -4.34 -10.68
C PHE A 83 -15.00 -5.78 -10.16
N ARG A 84 -16.22 -6.30 -10.11
CA ARG A 84 -16.47 -7.65 -9.58
C ARG A 84 -15.85 -8.75 -10.44
N ALA A 85 -15.74 -8.52 -11.74
CA ALA A 85 -15.09 -9.46 -12.67
C ALA A 85 -13.58 -9.59 -12.44
N THR A 86 -12.93 -8.63 -11.75
CA THR A 86 -11.49 -8.72 -11.42
C THR A 86 -11.19 -9.65 -10.24
N LEU A 87 -12.15 -9.87 -9.34
CA LEU A 87 -11.90 -10.53 -8.06
C LEU A 87 -11.41 -11.99 -8.17
N PRO A 88 -11.86 -12.82 -9.14
CA PRO A 88 -11.28 -14.15 -9.34
C PRO A 88 -9.78 -14.10 -9.63
N HIS A 89 -9.35 -13.15 -10.46
CA HIS A 89 -7.94 -12.96 -10.80
C HIS A 89 -7.12 -12.47 -9.60
N VAL A 90 -7.70 -11.60 -8.77
CA VAL A 90 -7.11 -11.19 -7.48
C VAL A 90 -6.88 -12.41 -6.58
N ALA A 91 -7.88 -13.28 -6.44
CA ALA A 91 -7.77 -14.47 -5.59
C ALA A 91 -6.71 -15.46 -6.10
N GLU A 92 -6.59 -15.62 -7.43
CA GLU A 92 -5.56 -16.44 -8.08
C GLU A 92 -4.15 -15.97 -7.72
N TYR A 93 -3.86 -14.67 -7.92
CA TYR A 93 -2.56 -14.09 -7.56
C TYR A 93 -2.30 -14.13 -6.06
N ALA A 94 -3.29 -13.80 -5.23
CA ALA A 94 -3.15 -13.84 -3.78
C ALA A 94 -2.73 -15.24 -3.29
N GLN A 95 -3.38 -16.30 -3.80
CA GLN A 95 -3.03 -17.68 -3.46
C GLN A 95 -1.66 -18.10 -4.02
N ALA A 96 -1.36 -17.72 -5.27
CA ALA A 96 -0.08 -18.06 -5.90
C ALA A 96 1.11 -17.41 -5.18
N LEU A 97 0.94 -16.18 -4.67
CA LEU A 97 1.98 -15.40 -3.99
C LEU A 97 2.00 -15.59 -2.47
N ASP A 98 1.06 -16.40 -1.92
CA ASP A 98 0.86 -16.56 -0.47
C ASP A 98 0.65 -15.21 0.25
N CYS A 99 -0.15 -14.33 -0.39
CA CYS A 99 -0.45 -12.99 0.10
C CYS A 99 -1.88 -12.95 0.63
N ASP A 100 -2.05 -12.64 1.89
CA ASP A 100 -3.35 -12.64 2.56
C ASP A 100 -3.99 -11.25 2.67
N LEU A 101 -3.39 -10.23 2.05
CA LEU A 101 -3.85 -8.84 2.13
C LEU A 101 -3.84 -8.16 0.76
N VAL A 102 -4.99 -7.62 0.36
CA VAL A 102 -5.16 -6.93 -0.93
C VAL A 102 -5.80 -5.57 -0.73
N HIS A 103 -5.23 -4.56 -1.36
CA HIS A 103 -5.78 -3.21 -1.38
C HIS A 103 -6.81 -3.07 -2.51
N VAL A 104 -7.99 -2.56 -2.19
CA VAL A 104 -9.06 -2.23 -3.14
C VAL A 104 -9.19 -0.72 -3.25
N MET A 105 -8.62 -0.18 -4.31
CA MET A 105 -8.67 1.25 -4.60
C MET A 105 -10.10 1.73 -4.88
N ALA A 106 -10.48 2.86 -4.28
CA ALA A 106 -11.81 3.45 -4.44
C ALA A 106 -12.08 3.91 -5.88
N GLY A 107 -11.13 4.61 -6.45
CA GLY A 107 -11.24 5.19 -7.79
C GLY A 107 -11.46 6.69 -7.78
N VAL A 108 -11.30 7.28 -8.95
CA VAL A 108 -11.61 8.68 -9.25
C VAL A 108 -13.06 8.77 -9.71
N VAL A 109 -13.85 9.58 -9.02
CA VAL A 109 -15.27 9.80 -9.38
C VAL A 109 -15.37 11.04 -10.24
N ALA A 110 -16.04 10.90 -11.40
CA ALA A 110 -16.16 11.98 -12.36
C ALA A 110 -16.92 13.20 -11.76
N PRO A 111 -16.57 14.42 -12.18
CA PRO A 111 -17.30 15.62 -11.77
C PRO A 111 -18.80 15.50 -12.10
N GLY A 112 -19.64 15.90 -11.14
CA GLY A 112 -21.11 15.86 -11.30
C GLY A 112 -21.77 14.54 -10.89
N VAL A 113 -21.02 13.50 -10.58
CA VAL A 113 -21.58 12.28 -9.98
C VAL A 113 -21.99 12.57 -8.54
N ASP A 114 -23.18 12.13 -8.15
CA ASP A 114 -23.67 12.23 -6.78
C ASP A 114 -22.78 11.43 -5.82
N CYS A 115 -22.17 12.10 -4.86
CA CYS A 115 -21.28 11.47 -3.86
C CYS A 115 -22.02 10.37 -3.07
N ALA A 116 -23.32 10.53 -2.79
CA ALA A 116 -24.08 9.51 -2.10
C ALA A 116 -24.31 8.26 -2.98
N GLN A 117 -24.41 8.43 -4.30
CA GLN A 117 -24.44 7.31 -5.23
C GLN A 117 -23.09 6.57 -5.26
N ALA A 118 -21.99 7.30 -5.39
CA ALA A 118 -20.65 6.71 -5.39
C ALA A 118 -20.39 5.95 -4.08
N GLU A 119 -20.81 6.50 -2.94
CA GLU A 119 -20.66 5.84 -1.65
C GLU A 119 -21.49 4.56 -1.53
N ARG A 120 -22.74 4.54 -2.04
CA ARG A 120 -23.53 3.29 -2.09
C ARG A 120 -22.84 2.23 -2.93
N VAL A 121 -22.37 2.59 -4.12
CA VAL A 121 -21.63 1.68 -5.02
C VAL A 121 -20.39 1.13 -4.33
N TYR A 122 -19.63 2.02 -3.67
CA TYR A 122 -18.41 1.61 -2.96
C TYR A 122 -18.70 0.61 -1.84
N VAL A 123 -19.67 0.90 -0.98
CA VAL A 123 -20.08 0.01 0.11
C VAL A 123 -20.52 -1.36 -0.42
N ASP A 124 -21.31 -1.39 -1.49
CA ASP A 124 -21.83 -2.65 -2.06
C ASP A 124 -20.72 -3.47 -2.74
N ASN A 125 -19.80 -2.81 -3.43
CA ASN A 125 -18.66 -3.46 -4.05
C ASN A 125 -17.66 -3.99 -3.00
N LEU A 126 -17.37 -3.22 -1.96
CA LEU A 126 -16.50 -3.67 -0.86
C LEU A 126 -17.12 -4.84 -0.09
N ARG A 127 -18.43 -4.82 0.16
CA ARG A 127 -19.14 -5.96 0.78
C ARG A 127 -19.03 -7.22 -0.07
N HIS A 128 -19.14 -7.08 -1.38
CA HIS A 128 -18.96 -8.18 -2.32
C HIS A 128 -17.52 -8.69 -2.30
N ALA A 129 -16.52 -7.80 -2.42
CA ALA A 129 -15.09 -8.14 -2.43
C ALA A 129 -14.67 -8.81 -1.12
N ALA A 130 -15.03 -8.23 0.04
CA ALA A 130 -14.70 -8.79 1.34
C ALA A 130 -15.26 -10.21 1.53
N ARG A 131 -16.52 -10.45 1.13
CA ARG A 131 -17.13 -11.78 1.19
C ARG A 131 -16.49 -12.76 0.22
N PHE A 132 -16.23 -12.33 -1.04
CA PHE A 132 -15.62 -13.18 -2.07
C PHE A 132 -14.21 -13.60 -1.67
N LEU A 133 -13.35 -12.64 -1.34
CA LEU A 133 -11.95 -12.88 -1.03
C LEU A 133 -11.75 -13.62 0.31
N LYS A 134 -12.67 -13.48 1.27
CA LYS A 134 -12.66 -14.24 2.51
C LYS A 134 -12.67 -15.76 2.27
N ALA A 135 -13.37 -16.22 1.25
CA ALA A 135 -13.41 -17.65 0.90
C ALA A 135 -12.05 -18.21 0.47
N TYR A 136 -11.12 -17.33 0.10
CA TYR A 136 -9.74 -17.65 -0.27
C TYR A 136 -8.71 -17.30 0.83
N GLY A 137 -9.19 -16.90 2.02
CA GLY A 137 -8.31 -16.48 3.12
C GLY A 137 -7.67 -15.10 2.93
N VAL A 138 -8.16 -14.30 1.99
CA VAL A 138 -7.61 -12.99 1.63
C VAL A 138 -8.42 -11.87 2.29
N ARG A 139 -7.75 -11.02 3.05
CA ARG A 139 -8.29 -9.81 3.68
C ARG A 139 -8.27 -8.64 2.71
N VAL A 140 -9.22 -7.75 2.84
CA VAL A 140 -9.32 -6.54 2.02
C VAL A 140 -8.95 -5.32 2.87
N VAL A 141 -8.13 -4.43 2.32
CA VAL A 141 -7.89 -3.10 2.89
C VAL A 141 -8.32 -2.01 1.93
N ILE A 142 -8.70 -0.86 2.49
CA ILE A 142 -8.96 0.39 1.77
C ILE A 142 -8.08 1.49 2.32
N GLU A 143 -7.69 2.43 1.47
CA GLU A 143 -6.74 3.49 1.78
C GLU A 143 -7.30 4.87 1.46
N PRO A 144 -7.26 5.81 2.41
CA PRO A 144 -7.47 7.23 2.13
C PRO A 144 -6.24 7.83 1.44
N ILE A 145 -6.41 8.25 0.18
CA ILE A 145 -5.32 8.83 -0.62
C ILE A 145 -5.51 10.34 -0.78
N ASN A 146 -4.44 11.10 -0.64
CA ASN A 146 -4.51 12.55 -0.76
C ASN A 146 -4.85 13.00 -2.19
N ARG A 147 -5.58 14.12 -2.29
CA ARG A 147 -5.99 14.72 -3.57
C ARG A 147 -5.06 15.82 -4.06
N ARG A 148 -4.01 16.15 -3.31
CA ARG A 148 -3.06 17.19 -3.69
C ARG A 148 -2.14 16.62 -4.77
N LEU A 149 -2.12 17.27 -5.94
CA LEU A 149 -1.17 16.94 -7.00
C LEU A 149 0.20 17.50 -6.59
N GLY A 150 1.14 16.61 -6.29
CA GLY A 150 2.54 16.96 -6.26
C GLY A 150 3.08 17.10 -7.70
N ILE A 151 4.16 17.85 -7.87
CA ILE A 151 4.88 17.91 -9.15
C ILE A 151 5.64 16.61 -9.31
N VAL A 152 5.10 15.70 -10.14
CA VAL A 152 5.76 14.42 -10.43
C VAL A 152 6.87 14.67 -11.45
N GLN A 153 8.13 14.60 -11.03
CA GLN A 153 9.26 14.51 -11.94
C GLN A 153 9.82 13.09 -11.90
N GLY A 154 9.60 12.31 -12.97
CA GLY A 154 10.37 11.09 -13.25
C GLY A 154 10.04 9.83 -12.44
N GLY A 155 8.78 9.60 -12.10
CA GLY A 155 8.35 8.35 -11.46
C GLY A 155 8.04 7.21 -12.45
N SER A 156 7.99 5.96 -11.98
CA SER A 156 7.40 4.85 -12.74
C SER A 156 5.90 5.13 -12.99
N SER A 157 5.31 4.43 -13.97
CA SER A 157 3.91 4.66 -14.38
C SER A 157 2.88 4.53 -13.25
N TYR A 158 3.20 3.81 -12.17
CA TYR A 158 2.28 3.58 -11.03
C TYR A 158 2.58 4.42 -9.79
N THR A 159 3.60 5.28 -9.80
CA THR A 159 3.94 6.11 -8.64
C THR A 159 3.30 7.49 -8.72
N THR A 160 2.55 7.89 -7.70
CA THR A 160 1.90 9.21 -7.61
C THR A 160 2.18 9.88 -6.27
N GLU A 161 2.05 11.21 -6.21
CA GLU A 161 2.09 11.95 -4.94
C GLU A 161 0.69 12.19 -4.37
N GLY A 162 -0.33 12.03 -5.21
CA GLY A 162 -1.73 12.16 -4.85
C GLY A 162 -2.62 11.99 -6.08
N MET A 163 -3.92 11.83 -5.85
CA MET A 163 -4.88 11.52 -6.91
C MET A 163 -6.04 12.52 -6.89
N HIS A 164 -6.00 13.50 -7.80
CA HIS A 164 -7.09 14.46 -7.92
C HIS A 164 -8.42 13.75 -8.20
N GLY A 165 -9.46 14.09 -7.44
CA GLY A 165 -10.78 13.45 -7.59
C GLY A 165 -10.91 12.07 -6.96
N TYR A 166 -9.87 11.53 -6.30
CA TYR A 166 -9.96 10.25 -5.62
C TYR A 166 -11.07 10.26 -4.56
N PHE A 167 -11.90 9.22 -4.56
CA PHE A 167 -13.13 9.21 -3.76
C PHE A 167 -12.85 9.15 -2.25
N LEU A 168 -12.02 8.21 -1.82
CA LEU A 168 -11.70 8.00 -0.42
C LEU A 168 -10.43 8.78 -0.02
N ASN A 169 -10.58 9.85 0.75
CA ASN A 169 -9.46 10.76 1.04
C ASN A 169 -9.35 11.25 2.49
N HIS A 170 -10.09 10.67 3.43
CA HIS A 170 -9.99 10.97 4.86
C HIS A 170 -10.11 9.68 5.68
N SER A 171 -9.32 9.58 6.75
CA SER A 171 -9.31 8.41 7.64
C SER A 171 -10.68 8.16 8.29
N GLU A 172 -11.37 9.21 8.72
CA GLU A 172 -12.70 9.14 9.29
C GLU A 172 -13.75 8.67 8.27
N HIS A 173 -13.61 9.07 6.99
CA HIS A 173 -14.47 8.56 5.93
C HIS A 173 -14.23 7.05 5.69
N ALA A 174 -12.98 6.61 5.68
CA ALA A 174 -12.65 5.19 5.56
C ALA A 174 -13.26 4.37 6.70
N ARG A 175 -13.15 4.84 7.95
CA ARG A 175 -13.79 4.18 9.10
C ARG A 175 -15.30 4.04 8.92
N ARG A 176 -16.00 5.13 8.55
CA ARG A 176 -17.45 5.08 8.27
C ARG A 176 -17.81 4.09 7.15
N ILE A 177 -17.01 3.99 6.10
CA ILE A 177 -17.21 3.00 5.02
C ILE A 177 -17.07 1.58 5.57
N ILE A 178 -16.01 1.29 6.34
CA ILE A 178 -15.78 -0.03 6.95
C ILE A 178 -16.96 -0.41 7.86
N GLU A 179 -17.40 0.49 8.71
CA GLU A 179 -18.55 0.29 9.59
C GLU A 179 -19.85 0.02 8.82
N ARG A 180 -20.09 0.73 7.71
CA ARG A 180 -21.27 0.53 6.85
C ARG A 180 -21.24 -0.76 6.04
N VAL A 181 -20.04 -1.19 5.64
CA VAL A 181 -19.86 -2.51 4.98
C VAL A 181 -20.15 -3.62 5.97
N ALA A 182 -19.82 -3.44 7.25
CA ALA A 182 -20.07 -4.36 8.34
C ALA A 182 -19.54 -5.78 8.06
N SER A 183 -18.30 -5.87 7.55
CA SER A 183 -17.61 -7.13 7.26
C SER A 183 -16.42 -7.31 8.20
N ASP A 184 -16.23 -8.53 8.68
CA ASP A 184 -15.05 -8.94 9.45
C ASP A 184 -13.81 -9.21 8.58
N ASN A 185 -13.90 -8.92 7.26
CA ASN A 185 -12.82 -9.11 6.29
C ASN A 185 -12.48 -7.81 5.54
N LEU A 186 -12.90 -6.65 6.05
CA LEU A 186 -12.55 -5.34 5.50
C LEU A 186 -11.87 -4.50 6.56
N PHE A 187 -10.70 -3.96 6.23
CA PHE A 187 -9.82 -3.28 7.15
C PHE A 187 -9.25 -1.99 6.55
N LEU A 188 -8.44 -1.30 7.33
CA LEU A 188 -7.84 -0.03 6.97
C LEU A 188 -6.35 -0.20 6.65
N HIS A 189 -5.92 0.45 5.58
CA HIS A 189 -4.56 0.75 5.23
C HIS A 189 -4.34 2.27 5.42
N LEU A 190 -3.31 2.67 6.15
CA LEU A 190 -2.93 4.07 6.31
C LEU A 190 -1.51 4.30 5.80
N ASP A 191 -1.37 5.09 4.73
CA ASP A 191 -0.11 5.70 4.36
C ASP A 191 0.07 7.00 5.16
N VAL A 192 1.10 7.03 6.00
CA VAL A 192 1.47 8.19 6.84
C VAL A 192 1.71 9.44 5.99
N TYR A 193 2.28 9.28 4.80
CA TYR A 193 2.46 10.38 3.86
C TYR A 193 1.11 11.00 3.45
N HIS A 194 0.16 10.18 3.03
CA HIS A 194 -1.16 10.66 2.63
C HIS A 194 -1.90 11.30 3.80
N MET A 195 -1.79 10.74 5.00
CA MET A 195 -2.42 11.31 6.18
C MET A 195 -1.79 12.66 6.57
N GLN A 196 -0.47 12.80 6.50
CA GLN A 196 0.19 14.09 6.74
C GLN A 196 -0.26 15.15 5.73
N MET A 197 -0.35 14.78 4.46
CA MET A 197 -0.78 15.69 3.39
C MET A 197 -2.24 16.14 3.51
N LEU A 198 -3.10 15.34 4.13
CA LEU A 198 -4.54 15.59 4.24
C LEU A 198 -4.95 16.18 5.58
N GLU A 199 -4.57 15.52 6.65
CA GLU A 199 -5.15 15.70 7.97
C GLU A 199 -4.11 16.19 9.01
N GLY A 200 -2.84 15.77 8.86
CA GLY A 200 -1.88 15.89 9.95
C GLY A 200 -2.30 15.03 11.14
N HIS A 201 -1.92 15.42 12.37
CA HIS A 201 -2.37 14.78 13.62
C HIS A 201 -2.15 13.26 13.66
N LEU A 202 -1.04 12.81 13.05
CA LEU A 202 -0.73 11.40 12.72
C LEU A 202 -0.88 10.46 13.91
N ALA A 203 -0.39 10.87 15.09
CA ALA A 203 -0.44 10.03 16.29
C ALA A 203 -1.87 9.68 16.70
N GLU A 204 -2.77 10.67 16.69
CA GLU A 204 -4.17 10.46 17.06
C GLU A 204 -4.92 9.67 15.97
N THR A 205 -4.58 9.90 14.69
CA THR A 205 -5.14 9.12 13.58
C THR A 205 -4.78 7.64 13.72
N LEU A 206 -3.53 7.31 14.07
CA LEU A 206 -3.12 5.92 14.33
C LEU A 206 -3.85 5.33 15.55
N ARG A 207 -3.91 6.08 16.69
CA ARG A 207 -4.63 5.63 17.89
C ARG A 207 -6.11 5.34 17.63
N ALA A 208 -6.77 6.25 16.91
CA ALA A 208 -8.20 6.16 16.63
C ALA A 208 -8.56 4.99 15.70
N ASN A 209 -7.60 4.47 14.94
CA ASN A 209 -7.86 3.46 13.91
C ASN A 209 -7.12 2.14 14.12
N ILE A 210 -6.40 1.96 15.23
CA ILE A 210 -5.56 0.78 15.46
C ILE A 210 -6.34 -0.55 15.40
N ASP A 211 -7.59 -0.55 15.81
CA ASP A 211 -8.49 -1.70 15.79
C ASP A 211 -8.77 -2.20 14.36
N LEU A 212 -8.80 -1.31 13.39
CA LEU A 212 -9.05 -1.60 11.97
C LEU A 212 -7.76 -1.72 11.14
N LEU A 213 -6.64 -1.24 11.66
CA LEU A 213 -5.40 -1.10 10.89
C LEU A 213 -4.74 -2.45 10.62
N ARG A 214 -4.46 -2.75 9.33
CA ARG A 214 -3.77 -3.99 8.93
C ARG A 214 -2.54 -3.73 8.08
N HIS A 215 -2.39 -2.52 7.55
CA HIS A 215 -1.20 -2.10 6.81
C HIS A 215 -0.92 -0.63 7.05
N VAL A 216 0.36 -0.30 7.17
CA VAL A 216 0.86 1.07 7.27
C VAL A 216 1.87 1.29 6.15
N GLN A 217 1.86 2.45 5.52
CA GLN A 217 2.94 2.85 4.63
C GLN A 217 3.60 4.15 5.10
N ILE A 218 4.84 4.36 4.68
CA ILE A 218 5.66 5.48 5.13
C ILE A 218 6.40 6.16 3.98
N ALA A 219 6.39 7.50 4.01
CA ALA A 219 7.25 8.36 3.21
C ALA A 219 7.38 9.75 3.85
N GLY A 220 8.48 10.45 3.61
CA GLY A 220 8.70 11.80 4.10
C GLY A 220 7.85 12.86 3.40
N VAL A 221 7.43 13.88 4.10
CA VAL A 221 6.78 15.08 3.56
C VAL A 221 7.73 16.27 3.80
N PRO A 222 7.97 17.12 2.77
CA PRO A 222 7.54 17.04 1.37
C PRO A 222 8.35 16.04 0.54
N GLY A 223 7.88 15.75 -0.68
CA GLY A 223 8.63 15.08 -1.74
C GLY A 223 8.56 13.56 -1.75
N ARG A 224 7.89 12.95 -0.75
CA ARG A 224 7.70 11.49 -0.65
C ARG A 224 9.02 10.71 -0.65
N HIS A 225 10.02 11.23 0.09
CA HIS A 225 11.35 10.63 0.25
C HIS A 225 11.43 9.69 1.45
N GLU A 226 12.63 9.15 1.74
CA GLU A 226 12.87 8.25 2.86
C GLU A 226 12.57 8.89 4.23
N PRO A 227 12.22 8.08 5.26
CA PRO A 227 12.12 8.53 6.64
C PRO A 227 13.39 9.27 7.11
N GLY A 228 13.18 10.39 7.82
CA GLY A 228 14.28 11.27 8.24
C GLY A 228 14.54 12.43 7.29
N VAL A 229 13.93 12.41 6.10
CA VAL A 229 13.87 13.55 5.18
C VAL A 229 12.49 14.19 5.29
N GLY A 230 12.42 15.45 5.68
CA GLY A 230 11.17 16.21 5.81
C GLY A 230 10.67 16.37 7.25
N GLU A 231 9.35 16.62 7.39
CA GLU A 231 8.75 17.13 8.64
C GLU A 231 8.22 16.05 9.58
N ILE A 232 8.18 14.76 9.15
CA ILE A 232 7.59 13.68 9.95
C ILE A 232 8.63 13.07 10.87
N HIS A 233 8.31 13.01 12.17
CA HIS A 233 9.18 12.40 13.17
C HIS A 233 8.92 10.89 13.29
N TYR A 234 9.43 10.09 12.35
CA TYR A 234 9.23 8.66 12.27
C TYR A 234 9.65 7.84 13.51
N PRO A 235 10.78 8.12 14.20
CA PRO A 235 11.10 7.38 15.43
C PRO A 235 9.98 7.41 16.49
N TYR A 236 9.29 8.53 16.62
CA TYR A 236 8.12 8.63 17.50
C TYR A 236 6.95 7.76 17.00
N LEU A 237 6.65 7.78 15.70
CA LEU A 237 5.55 7.00 15.13
C LEU A 237 5.80 5.50 15.20
N PHE A 238 7.05 5.06 15.01
CA PHE A 238 7.42 3.65 15.13
C PHE A 238 7.27 3.14 16.58
N ASN A 239 7.72 3.94 17.56
CA ASN A 239 7.49 3.62 18.97
C ASN A 239 5.99 3.57 19.29
N LEU A 240 5.22 4.50 18.77
CA LEU A 240 3.77 4.53 18.95
C LEU A 240 3.08 3.28 18.39
N LEU A 241 3.47 2.81 17.20
CA LEU A 241 2.94 1.56 16.62
C LEU A 241 3.23 0.36 17.53
N ASP A 242 4.44 0.28 18.09
CA ASP A 242 4.81 -0.76 19.06
C ASP A 242 3.97 -0.66 20.35
N GLU A 243 3.80 0.55 20.90
CA GLU A 243 2.97 0.80 22.09
C GLU A 243 1.50 0.41 21.87
N LEU A 244 0.98 0.63 20.66
CA LEU A 244 -0.38 0.28 20.28
C LEU A 244 -0.56 -1.22 19.95
N GLY A 245 0.53 -1.99 19.96
CA GLY A 245 0.51 -3.42 19.65
C GLY A 245 0.27 -3.73 18.18
N TYR A 246 0.65 -2.81 17.28
CA TYR A 246 0.56 -3.05 15.84
C TYR A 246 1.49 -4.19 15.43
N ASP A 247 0.93 -5.24 14.84
CA ASP A 247 1.65 -6.45 14.44
C ASP A 247 1.74 -6.65 12.90
N GLY A 248 1.22 -5.67 12.13
CA GLY A 248 1.26 -5.66 10.67
C GLY A 248 2.63 -5.28 10.10
N TRP A 249 2.66 -5.14 8.79
CA TRP A 249 3.83 -4.64 8.06
C TRP A 249 3.78 -3.13 7.87
N VAL A 250 4.97 -2.53 7.78
CA VAL A 250 5.16 -1.12 7.42
C VAL A 250 5.83 -1.06 6.05
N GLY A 251 5.06 -0.72 5.03
CA GLY A 251 5.52 -0.60 3.64
C GLY A 251 6.35 0.66 3.43
N CYS A 252 7.52 0.51 2.84
CA CYS A 252 8.43 1.61 2.50
C CYS A 252 8.06 2.15 1.12
N GLU A 253 7.02 2.97 1.03
CA GLU A 253 6.49 3.49 -0.24
C GLU A 253 6.97 4.92 -0.49
N TYR A 254 8.27 5.07 -0.67
CA TYR A 254 8.91 6.37 -0.89
C TYR A 254 9.89 6.35 -2.05
N ARG A 255 10.19 7.53 -2.58
CA ARG A 255 11.20 7.75 -3.62
C ARG A 255 12.52 8.11 -2.96
N PRO A 256 13.53 7.24 -2.99
CA PRO A 256 14.85 7.60 -2.49
C PRO A 256 15.38 8.88 -3.16
N LEU A 257 16.02 9.76 -2.41
CA LEU A 257 16.69 10.95 -2.96
C LEU A 257 17.85 10.60 -3.91
N GLY A 258 18.47 9.45 -3.66
CA GLY A 258 19.56 8.91 -4.46
C GLY A 258 19.31 7.45 -4.82
N LYS A 259 20.34 6.62 -4.72
CA LYS A 259 20.15 5.17 -4.81
C LYS A 259 19.46 4.66 -3.56
N THR A 260 18.66 3.61 -3.71
CA THR A 260 17.88 3.05 -2.60
C THR A 260 18.75 2.74 -1.38
N LEU A 261 19.89 2.06 -1.58
CA LEU A 261 20.80 1.68 -0.48
C LEU A 261 21.38 2.88 0.27
N ASP A 262 21.64 3.98 -0.42
CA ASP A 262 22.19 5.20 0.20
C ASP A 262 21.20 5.86 1.16
N GLY A 263 19.88 5.67 0.91
CA GLY A 263 18.79 6.21 1.70
C GLY A 263 18.32 5.34 2.88
N LEU A 264 18.90 4.13 3.07
CA LEU A 264 18.43 3.19 4.12
C LEU A 264 19.08 3.42 5.51
N GLY A 265 19.81 4.51 5.70
CA GLY A 265 20.48 4.82 6.98
C GLY A 265 19.54 4.84 8.19
N TRP A 266 18.29 5.31 8.00
CA TRP A 266 17.26 5.33 9.03
C TRP A 266 16.82 3.92 9.49
N ALA A 267 16.97 2.91 8.63
CA ALA A 267 16.49 1.55 8.84
C ALA A 267 17.56 0.59 9.42
N GLN A 268 18.82 1.04 9.58
CA GLN A 268 19.92 0.21 10.08
C GLN A 268 19.64 -0.39 11.46
N HIS A 269 18.99 0.37 12.33
CA HIS A 269 18.59 -0.09 13.67
C HIS A 269 17.62 -1.30 13.60
N TYR A 270 16.91 -1.45 12.48
CA TYR A 270 15.96 -2.54 12.23
C TYR A 270 16.57 -3.69 11.40
N GLY A 271 17.90 -3.66 11.17
CA GLY A 271 18.62 -4.68 10.41
C GLY A 271 18.51 -4.54 8.89
N ILE A 272 18.10 -3.36 8.40
CA ILE A 272 17.95 -3.05 6.97
C ILE A 272 18.99 -1.99 6.57
N GLY A 273 19.63 -2.13 5.39
CA GLY A 273 20.63 -1.19 4.90
C GLY A 273 22.00 -1.33 5.57
N GLY A 274 22.18 -2.29 6.46
CA GLY A 274 23.48 -2.65 6.98
C GLY A 274 24.28 -3.45 5.94
N THR A 275 25.51 -3.06 5.66
CA THR A 275 26.44 -3.97 5.00
C THR A 275 26.57 -5.20 5.88
N SER A 276 26.27 -6.38 5.36
CA SER A 276 26.64 -7.65 5.99
C SER A 276 28.14 -7.57 6.29
N LEU A 277 28.47 -7.32 7.55
CA LEU A 277 29.81 -7.56 8.02
C LEU A 277 30.01 -9.07 7.91
N ALA A 278 30.57 -9.51 6.77
CA ALA A 278 31.15 -10.82 6.68
C ALA A 278 32.10 -10.93 7.90
N SER A 279 31.74 -11.81 8.83
CA SER A 279 32.64 -12.14 9.95
C SER A 279 33.97 -12.56 9.36
N PRO A 280 35.08 -11.95 9.73
CA PRO A 280 36.34 -12.45 9.30
C PRO A 280 36.54 -13.85 9.89
N SER A 281 36.75 -14.81 9.01
CA SER A 281 37.14 -16.21 9.28
C SER A 281 38.40 -16.32 10.10
#